data_57584a498a2b1d62938272501b82beeb
#
_entry.id   57584a498a2b1d62938272501b82beeb
#
_cell.length_a   1.000
_cell.length_b   1.000
_cell.length_c   1.000
_cell.angle_alpha   90.00
_cell.angle_beta   90.00
_cell.angle_gamma   90.00
#
_symmetry.space_group_name_H-M   'P 1'
#
loop_
_entity.id
_entity.type
_entity.pdbx_description
1 polymer ?
#
loop_
_entity_poly.entity_id
_entity_poly.type
_entity_poly.pdbx_seq_one_letter_code
_entity_poly.pdbx_strand_id
1 'polypeptide(L)'
;MVLSAERAVFAVLCFEGPDRYSLAGGLGSRIAGLTEALAEAGAQTHLYFIGSPDAPGVEERVGGRLILHRWAQWISRYYPQGVYQGELEKLYDFNETVPWHLVDQVVRPAADAGRHVFVLAEDWHTADLLCRCSDILHGAGLRRQATLVWNANNPMGFERVNWGRLGYVSNLTTVSRYMKHYMWGLGQNPTVIPNGIPAALLAPVPAEAVAALRTALGAGAPDPVLVKVARWDPDKRWLMAVQAVAALRGSGVRARLIAKGGIEPHQAEVLEVARRLGLRVGEAHAGERPSTQSLAAALAGAREADVINLRGFLPAELLQALYGAADGVLANSGLEPFGLVGLEAMAAGALVFTGATGEDYARPLQNALVLETDDPGEIARYWHQLQGRPDIAARLRAAARATAAEYAWPAVIEVLMHRLDYLAAQTGR
;
A
#
# COMPACT_ATOMS: atom_id res chain seq x y z
N MET A 1 -21.84 -6.66 22.69
CA MET A 1 -22.64 -6.88 21.46
C MET A 1 -21.62 -6.84 20.34
N VAL A 2 -21.43 -7.91 19.59
CA VAL A 2 -20.44 -7.88 18.49
C VAL A 2 -20.95 -6.90 17.43
N LEU A 3 -20.15 -5.91 17.08
CA LEU A 3 -20.47 -4.92 16.06
C LEU A 3 -20.65 -5.63 14.72
N SER A 4 -21.85 -5.52 14.12
CA SER A 4 -22.11 -6.02 12.77
C SER A 4 -21.85 -4.89 11.77
N ALA A 5 -21.13 -5.17 10.68
CA ALA A 5 -20.88 -4.21 9.61
C ALA A 5 -22.17 -3.57 9.07
N GLU A 6 -23.24 -4.34 8.95
CA GLU A 6 -24.54 -3.87 8.46
C GLU A 6 -25.20 -2.79 9.35
N ARG A 7 -24.85 -2.75 10.63
CA ARG A 7 -25.37 -1.76 11.59
C ARG A 7 -24.46 -0.56 11.77
N ALA A 8 -23.26 -0.61 11.25
CA ALA A 8 -22.29 0.46 11.33
C ALA A 8 -22.38 1.39 10.11
N VAL A 9 -22.10 2.67 10.33
CA VAL A 9 -21.84 3.64 9.27
C VAL A 9 -20.38 4.06 9.39
N PHE A 10 -19.67 4.03 8.27
CA PHE A 10 -18.29 4.48 8.21
C PHE A 10 -18.18 5.79 7.44
N ALA A 11 -17.45 6.74 8.00
CA ALA A 11 -17.00 7.93 7.30
C ALA A 11 -15.48 7.92 7.28
N VAL A 12 -14.89 7.70 6.13
CA VAL A 12 -13.44 7.67 5.93
C VAL A 12 -13.00 9.00 5.37
N LEU A 13 -12.04 9.63 6.03
CA LEU A 13 -11.52 10.96 5.70
C LEU A 13 -10.07 10.81 5.28
N CYS A 14 -9.75 11.16 4.05
CA CYS A 14 -8.41 11.04 3.52
C CYS A 14 -8.13 12.16 2.52
N PHE A 15 -6.88 12.62 2.42
CA PHE A 15 -6.49 13.59 1.40
C PHE A 15 -6.36 12.94 0.02
N GLU A 16 -5.87 11.69 -0.02
CA GLU A 16 -5.84 10.86 -1.24
C GLU A 16 -7.15 10.07 -1.41
N GLY A 17 -7.39 9.57 -2.62
CA GLY A 17 -8.58 8.77 -2.95
C GLY A 17 -8.40 7.92 -4.20
N PRO A 18 -9.47 7.23 -4.64
CA PRO A 18 -9.40 6.27 -5.75
C PRO A 18 -9.33 6.91 -7.15
N ASP A 19 -9.54 8.21 -7.28
CA ASP A 19 -9.43 8.89 -8.57
C ASP A 19 -7.97 8.91 -9.05
N ARG A 20 -7.75 8.80 -10.36
CA ARG A 20 -6.41 8.94 -10.93
C ARG A 20 -5.71 10.25 -10.51
N TYR A 21 -6.49 11.31 -10.33
CA TYR A 21 -6.01 12.60 -9.83
C TYR A 21 -5.51 12.55 -8.39
N SER A 22 -6.14 11.73 -7.55
CA SER A 22 -5.95 11.67 -6.09
C SER A 22 -5.10 10.48 -5.65
N LEU A 23 -4.85 9.52 -6.55
CA LEU A 23 -4.06 8.31 -6.28
C LEU A 23 -2.57 8.62 -6.46
N ALA A 24 -1.92 9.11 -5.42
CA ALA A 24 -0.51 9.46 -5.48
C ALA A 24 0.43 8.36 -4.95
N GLY A 25 -0.07 7.43 -4.15
CA GLY A 25 0.77 6.40 -3.56
C GLY A 25 0.03 5.29 -2.83
N GLY A 26 0.71 4.68 -1.87
CA GLY A 26 0.18 3.60 -1.04
C GLY A 26 -1.04 3.99 -0.21
N LEU A 27 -1.14 5.25 0.19
CA LEU A 27 -2.28 5.77 0.95
C LEU A 27 -3.59 5.70 0.14
N GLY A 28 -3.59 6.21 -1.09
CA GLY A 28 -4.76 6.17 -1.96
C GLY A 28 -5.19 4.74 -2.29
N SER A 29 -4.22 3.83 -2.53
CA SER A 29 -4.50 2.41 -2.73
C SER A 29 -5.11 1.74 -1.49
N ARG A 30 -4.57 2.05 -0.30
CA ARG A 30 -5.14 1.59 0.98
C ARG A 30 -6.58 2.04 1.13
N ILE A 31 -6.85 3.32 0.91
CA ILE A 31 -8.18 3.89 1.13
C ILE A 31 -9.21 3.35 0.15
N ALA A 32 -8.84 3.18 -1.11
CA ALA A 32 -9.69 2.53 -2.09
C ALA A 32 -10.06 1.10 -1.63
N GLY A 33 -9.09 0.28 -1.27
CA GLY A 33 -9.32 -1.10 -0.82
C GLY A 33 -10.09 -1.18 0.50
N LEU A 34 -9.76 -0.34 1.49
CA LEU A 34 -10.45 -0.29 2.79
C LEU A 34 -11.94 0.04 2.63
N THR A 35 -12.26 1.10 1.88
CA THR A 35 -13.65 1.57 1.74
C THR A 35 -14.50 0.62 0.90
N GLU A 36 -13.91 0.03 -0.13
CA GLU A 36 -14.57 -1.01 -0.93
C GLU A 36 -14.85 -2.26 -0.09
N ALA A 37 -13.87 -2.74 0.68
CA ALA A 37 -14.03 -3.91 1.54
C ALA A 37 -15.05 -3.68 2.67
N LEU A 38 -15.11 -2.50 3.29
CA LEU A 38 -16.13 -2.14 4.26
C LEU A 38 -17.54 -2.21 3.65
N ALA A 39 -17.71 -1.66 2.45
CA ALA A 39 -18.98 -1.67 1.74
C ALA A 39 -19.38 -3.08 1.28
N GLU A 40 -18.43 -3.90 0.83
CA GLU A 40 -18.65 -5.31 0.48
C GLU A 40 -19.04 -6.14 1.71
N ALA A 41 -18.47 -5.84 2.88
CA ALA A 41 -18.86 -6.44 4.16
C ALA A 41 -20.26 -5.99 4.64
N GLY A 42 -20.95 -5.12 3.90
CA GLY A 42 -22.34 -4.67 4.16
C GLY A 42 -22.46 -3.32 4.86
N ALA A 43 -21.35 -2.65 5.20
CA ALA A 43 -21.38 -1.36 5.87
C ALA A 43 -21.75 -0.22 4.92
N GLN A 44 -22.58 0.72 5.39
CA GLN A 44 -22.74 2.02 4.72
C GLN A 44 -21.44 2.81 4.91
N THR A 45 -20.75 3.10 3.82
CA THR A 45 -19.43 3.71 3.84
C THR A 45 -19.40 5.00 3.01
N HIS A 46 -18.93 6.08 3.62
CA HIS A 46 -18.73 7.38 2.98
C HIS A 46 -17.23 7.67 2.92
N LEU A 47 -16.70 7.96 1.75
CA LEU A 47 -15.29 8.38 1.57
C LEU A 47 -15.25 9.84 1.17
N TYR A 48 -14.61 10.66 1.99
CA TYR A 48 -14.31 12.07 1.72
C TYR A 48 -12.84 12.21 1.33
N PHE A 49 -12.59 12.81 0.16
CA PHE A 49 -11.22 12.95 -0.35
C PHE A 49 -11.12 14.13 -1.34
N ILE A 50 -9.90 14.57 -1.62
CA ILE A 50 -9.67 15.61 -2.63
C ILE A 50 -9.91 15.03 -4.02
N GLY A 51 -10.97 15.46 -4.67
CA GLY A 51 -11.47 14.85 -5.88
C GLY A 51 -10.87 15.39 -7.17
N SER A 52 -10.97 14.55 -8.23
CA SER A 52 -10.73 14.98 -9.60
C SER A 52 -11.69 16.11 -9.98
N PRO A 53 -11.19 17.22 -10.60
CA PRO A 53 -12.04 18.33 -11.00
C PRO A 53 -13.11 17.97 -12.04
N ASP A 54 -12.89 16.90 -12.82
CA ASP A 54 -13.73 16.50 -13.94
C ASP A 54 -14.71 15.36 -13.62
N ALA A 55 -14.61 14.80 -12.39
CA ALA A 55 -15.49 13.72 -11.96
C ALA A 55 -16.76 14.26 -11.27
N PRO A 56 -17.86 13.48 -11.17
CA PRO A 56 -19.02 13.84 -10.35
C PRO A 56 -18.63 14.12 -8.90
N GLY A 57 -19.21 15.13 -8.25
CA GLY A 57 -18.92 15.47 -6.85
C GLY A 57 -19.28 14.34 -5.90
N VAL A 58 -20.36 13.61 -6.19
CA VAL A 58 -20.79 12.43 -5.45
C VAL A 58 -20.97 11.27 -6.42
N GLU A 59 -20.53 10.08 -6.02
CA GLU A 59 -20.67 8.85 -6.80
C GLU A 59 -20.99 7.68 -5.87
N GLU A 60 -21.94 6.85 -6.26
CA GLU A 60 -22.30 5.64 -5.54
C GLU A 60 -21.64 4.42 -6.20
N ARG A 61 -21.05 3.54 -5.37
CA ARG A 61 -20.44 2.27 -5.75
C ARG A 61 -20.93 1.13 -4.86
N VAL A 62 -20.60 -0.10 -5.20
CA VAL A 62 -20.90 -1.31 -4.41
C VAL A 62 -22.40 -1.37 -4.05
N GLY A 63 -23.28 -1.17 -5.06
CA GLY A 63 -24.74 -1.21 -4.87
C GLY A 63 -25.27 -0.12 -3.93
N GLY A 64 -24.69 1.08 -3.94
CA GLY A 64 -25.08 2.22 -3.11
C GLY A 64 -24.51 2.19 -1.69
N ARG A 65 -23.71 1.20 -1.33
CA ARG A 65 -23.10 1.10 0.01
C ARG A 65 -21.81 1.91 0.16
N LEU A 66 -21.09 2.19 -0.91
CA LEU A 66 -19.94 3.10 -0.91
C LEU A 66 -20.33 4.39 -1.61
N ILE A 67 -20.22 5.50 -0.90
CA ILE A 67 -20.50 6.84 -1.40
C ILE A 67 -19.19 7.63 -1.39
N LEU A 68 -18.73 8.02 -2.56
CA LEU A 68 -17.56 8.86 -2.76
C LEU A 68 -17.97 10.32 -2.74
N HIS A 69 -17.37 11.12 -1.86
CA HIS A 69 -17.54 12.57 -1.78
C HIS A 69 -16.23 13.22 -2.23
N ARG A 70 -16.21 13.78 -3.44
CA ARG A 70 -15.06 14.48 -4.02
C ARG A 70 -15.09 15.93 -3.56
N TRP A 71 -14.11 16.28 -2.74
CA TRP A 71 -14.01 17.61 -2.14
C TRP A 71 -13.00 18.49 -2.87
N ALA A 72 -13.06 19.81 -2.62
CA ALA A 72 -12.16 20.81 -3.17
C ALA A 72 -11.99 20.79 -4.71
N GLN A 73 -12.97 20.25 -5.47
CA GLN A 73 -12.88 20.15 -6.92
C GLN A 73 -12.72 21.51 -7.62
N TRP A 74 -13.35 22.56 -7.06
CA TRP A 74 -13.24 23.92 -7.57
C TRP A 74 -11.81 24.47 -7.45
N ILE A 75 -11.05 24.06 -6.41
CA ILE A 75 -9.63 24.37 -6.26
C ILE A 75 -8.81 23.47 -7.20
N SER A 76 -9.12 22.19 -7.27
CA SER A 76 -8.41 21.19 -8.10
C SER A 76 -8.35 21.59 -9.58
N ARG A 77 -9.32 22.37 -10.09
CA ARG A 77 -9.32 22.89 -11.46
C ARG A 77 -8.12 23.79 -11.78
N TYR A 78 -7.60 24.49 -10.77
CA TYR A 78 -6.40 25.35 -10.91
C TYR A 78 -5.10 24.58 -10.74
N TYR A 79 -5.17 23.33 -10.28
CA TYR A 79 -4.03 22.47 -9.95
C TYR A 79 -4.16 21.08 -10.61
N PRO A 80 -4.05 20.99 -11.96
CA PRO A 80 -4.40 19.76 -12.68
C PRO A 80 -3.37 18.62 -12.55
N GLN A 81 -2.18 18.85 -12.00
CA GLN A 81 -1.10 17.87 -11.95
C GLN A 81 -1.29 16.81 -10.85
N GLY A 82 -2.27 16.95 -9.97
CA GLY A 82 -2.60 15.97 -8.94
C GLY A 82 -2.92 16.57 -7.57
N VAL A 83 -3.20 15.70 -6.65
CA VAL A 83 -3.76 16.01 -5.33
C VAL A 83 -2.89 16.96 -4.50
N TYR A 84 -1.56 16.79 -4.55
CA TYR A 84 -0.61 17.58 -3.75
C TYR A 84 -0.22 18.93 -4.37
N GLN A 85 -0.58 19.19 -5.62
CA GLN A 85 -0.42 20.53 -6.15
C GLN A 85 -1.51 21.45 -5.59
N GLY A 86 -1.15 22.62 -5.03
CA GLY A 86 -2.09 23.48 -4.28
C GLY A 86 -2.59 22.83 -2.98
N GLU A 87 -1.70 22.10 -2.30
CA GLU A 87 -2.04 21.29 -1.13
C GLU A 87 -2.66 22.13 0.00
N LEU A 88 -2.10 23.29 0.29
CA LEU A 88 -2.54 24.11 1.44
C LEU A 88 -3.95 24.68 1.26
N GLU A 89 -4.29 25.12 0.05
CA GLU A 89 -5.61 25.68 -0.25
C GLU A 89 -6.69 24.57 -0.20
N LYS A 90 -6.38 23.40 -0.73
CA LYS A 90 -7.28 22.25 -0.66
C LYS A 90 -7.43 21.74 0.78
N LEU A 91 -6.33 21.69 1.53
CA LEU A 91 -6.33 21.28 2.92
C LEU A 91 -7.18 22.22 3.79
N TYR A 92 -7.07 23.54 3.54
CA TYR A 92 -7.89 24.51 4.23
C TYR A 92 -9.38 24.31 3.96
N ASP A 93 -9.78 24.22 2.69
CA ASP A 93 -11.18 23.97 2.31
C ASP A 93 -11.70 22.65 2.91
N PHE A 94 -10.90 21.58 2.83
CA PHE A 94 -11.24 20.27 3.35
C PHE A 94 -11.48 20.29 4.86
N ASN A 95 -10.57 20.91 5.61
CA ASN A 95 -10.65 20.95 7.07
C ASN A 95 -11.76 21.89 7.57
N GLU A 96 -12.09 22.95 6.81
CA GLU A 96 -13.12 23.91 7.22
C GLU A 96 -14.54 23.42 6.92
N THR A 97 -14.75 22.70 5.83
CA THR A 97 -16.09 22.48 5.29
C THR A 97 -16.58 21.04 5.41
N VAL A 98 -15.69 20.04 5.29
CA VAL A 98 -16.08 18.62 5.45
C VAL A 98 -16.69 18.30 6.81
N PRO A 99 -16.19 18.83 7.95
CA PRO A 99 -16.77 18.49 9.25
C PRO A 99 -18.27 18.83 9.37
N TRP A 100 -18.70 19.93 8.82
CA TRP A 100 -20.11 20.34 8.83
C TRP A 100 -20.96 19.39 7.99
N HIS A 101 -20.53 19.10 6.76
CA HIS A 101 -21.23 18.19 5.87
C HIS A 101 -21.31 16.79 6.48
N LEU A 102 -20.20 16.27 7.04
CA LEU A 102 -20.16 14.98 7.70
C LEU A 102 -21.17 14.88 8.85
N VAL A 103 -21.22 15.87 9.72
CA VAL A 103 -22.13 15.87 10.87
C VAL A 103 -23.58 15.93 10.43
N ASP A 104 -23.91 16.81 9.49
CA ASP A 104 -25.30 17.02 9.05
C ASP A 104 -25.82 15.94 8.11
N GLN A 105 -24.97 15.44 7.19
CA GLN A 105 -25.41 14.50 6.14
C GLN A 105 -25.16 13.03 6.47
N VAL A 106 -24.27 12.73 7.45
CA VAL A 106 -23.94 11.36 7.80
C VAL A 106 -24.26 11.04 9.25
N VAL A 107 -23.69 11.83 10.21
CA VAL A 107 -23.81 11.47 11.62
C VAL A 107 -25.24 11.67 12.13
N ARG A 108 -25.87 12.80 11.84
CA ARG A 108 -27.24 13.09 12.29
C ARG A 108 -28.25 12.08 11.75
N PRO A 109 -28.32 11.80 10.43
CA PRO A 109 -29.24 10.77 9.92
C PRO A 109 -28.97 9.37 10.46
N ALA A 110 -27.70 9.00 10.66
CA ALA A 110 -27.35 7.72 11.28
C ALA A 110 -27.82 7.64 12.73
N ALA A 111 -27.63 8.71 13.51
CA ALA A 111 -28.09 8.81 14.90
C ALA A 111 -29.61 8.72 15.01
N ASP A 112 -30.34 9.43 14.14
CA ASP A 112 -31.82 9.38 14.06
C ASP A 112 -32.32 7.95 13.71
N ALA A 113 -31.53 7.19 12.93
CA ALA A 113 -31.78 5.79 12.62
C ALA A 113 -31.27 4.79 13.69
N GLY A 114 -30.75 5.28 14.81
CA GLY A 114 -30.19 4.44 15.89
C GLY A 114 -28.91 3.70 15.50
N ARG A 115 -28.16 4.20 14.50
CA ARG A 115 -26.89 3.63 14.04
C ARG A 115 -25.69 4.40 14.55
N HIS A 116 -24.62 3.70 14.88
CA HIS A 116 -23.37 4.30 15.32
C HIS A 116 -22.46 4.60 14.13
N VAL A 117 -21.74 5.74 14.19
CA VAL A 117 -20.82 6.16 13.13
C VAL A 117 -19.37 5.99 13.57
N PHE A 118 -18.56 5.37 12.73
CA PHE A 118 -17.10 5.34 12.87
C PHE A 118 -16.49 6.32 11.88
N VAL A 119 -15.80 7.33 12.39
CA VAL A 119 -15.05 8.29 11.58
C VAL A 119 -13.60 7.88 11.59
N LEU A 120 -13.11 7.40 10.46
CA LEU A 120 -11.72 6.94 10.26
C LEU A 120 -10.98 8.03 9.47
N ALA A 121 -10.03 8.69 10.09
CA ALA A 121 -9.27 9.78 9.49
C ALA A 121 -7.81 9.36 9.26
N GLU A 122 -7.26 9.62 8.09
CA GLU A 122 -5.98 9.08 7.64
C GLU A 122 -4.94 10.18 7.47
N ASP A 123 -3.80 9.98 8.10
CA ASP A 123 -2.61 10.83 8.06
C ASP A 123 -2.81 12.29 8.54
N TRP A 124 -1.72 13.05 8.57
CA TRP A 124 -1.65 14.38 9.16
C TRP A 124 -2.64 15.39 8.59
N HIS A 125 -2.97 15.27 7.30
CA HIS A 125 -3.94 16.16 6.62
C HIS A 125 -5.31 16.18 7.29
N THR A 126 -5.68 15.10 7.95
CA THR A 126 -7.01 14.93 8.57
C THR A 126 -7.02 15.14 10.08
N ALA A 127 -5.87 15.45 10.69
CA ALA A 127 -5.77 15.60 12.15
C ALA A 127 -6.62 16.76 12.67
N ASP A 128 -6.47 17.96 12.09
CA ASP A 128 -7.27 19.13 12.48
C ASP A 128 -8.73 18.98 12.09
N LEU A 129 -9.02 18.38 10.93
CA LEU A 129 -10.37 18.06 10.50
C LEU A 129 -11.10 17.21 11.55
N LEU A 130 -10.45 16.15 12.04
CA LEU A 130 -11.04 15.26 13.04
C LEU A 130 -11.27 15.97 14.37
N CYS A 131 -10.37 16.86 14.78
CA CYS A 131 -10.55 17.72 15.95
C CYS A 131 -11.78 18.64 15.81
N ARG A 132 -11.98 19.25 14.62
CA ARG A 132 -13.17 20.05 14.32
C ARG A 132 -14.44 19.21 14.31
N CYS A 133 -14.41 18.00 13.71
CA CYS A 133 -15.53 17.07 13.80
C CYS A 133 -15.96 16.85 15.26
N SER A 134 -15.00 16.65 16.17
CA SER A 134 -15.30 16.49 17.60
C SER A 134 -16.01 17.69 18.19
N ASP A 135 -15.53 18.91 17.89
CA ASP A 135 -16.12 20.16 18.42
C ASP A 135 -17.57 20.34 17.91
N ILE A 136 -17.80 20.13 16.61
CA ILE A 136 -19.13 20.27 16.00
C ILE A 136 -20.09 19.21 16.57
N LEU A 137 -19.63 17.95 16.67
CA LEU A 137 -20.41 16.86 17.28
C LEU A 137 -20.78 17.18 18.73
N HIS A 138 -19.88 17.81 19.47
CA HIS A 138 -20.13 18.23 20.85
C HIS A 138 -21.20 19.32 20.90
N GLY A 139 -21.05 20.37 20.08
CA GLY A 139 -22.02 21.46 19.96
C GLY A 139 -23.42 21.00 19.50
N ALA A 140 -23.45 19.94 18.66
CA ALA A 140 -24.69 19.34 18.18
C ALA A 140 -25.32 18.31 19.14
N GLY A 141 -24.67 17.95 20.25
CA GLY A 141 -25.11 16.90 21.17
C GLY A 141 -24.97 15.49 20.62
N LEU A 142 -24.19 15.31 19.53
CA LEU A 142 -24.02 14.03 18.80
C LEU A 142 -22.70 13.32 19.11
N ARG A 143 -21.86 13.84 20.02
CA ARG A 143 -20.50 13.32 20.26
C ARG A 143 -20.48 11.83 20.62
N ARG A 144 -21.49 11.33 21.33
CA ARG A 144 -21.62 9.92 21.71
C ARG A 144 -22.09 9.00 20.58
N GLN A 145 -22.58 9.56 19.48
CA GLN A 145 -23.05 8.80 18.31
C GLN A 145 -21.91 8.47 17.34
N ALA A 146 -20.71 9.03 17.57
CA ALA A 146 -19.55 8.80 16.70
C ALA A 146 -18.30 8.41 17.50
N THR A 147 -17.64 7.35 17.06
CA THR A 147 -16.29 6.97 17.49
C THR A 147 -15.28 7.55 16.48
N LEU A 148 -14.41 8.43 16.97
CA LEU A 148 -13.38 9.06 16.15
C LEU A 148 -12.07 8.27 16.25
N VAL A 149 -11.50 7.93 15.10
CA VAL A 149 -10.25 7.18 14.97
C VAL A 149 -9.34 7.91 14.00
N TRP A 150 -8.10 8.13 14.39
CA TRP A 150 -7.08 8.67 13.50
C TRP A 150 -5.97 7.66 13.28
N ASN A 151 -5.58 7.45 12.01
CA ASN A 151 -4.61 6.45 11.60
C ASN A 151 -3.36 7.07 10.99
N ALA A 152 -2.20 6.63 11.45
CA ALA A 152 -0.90 6.98 10.90
C ALA A 152 -0.43 5.92 9.91
N ASN A 153 -0.27 6.28 8.64
CA ASN A 153 0.31 5.40 7.62
C ASN A 153 1.84 5.57 7.49
N ASN A 154 2.33 6.78 7.78
CA ASN A 154 3.74 7.14 7.72
C ASN A 154 4.01 8.32 8.67
N PRO A 155 5.28 8.65 8.96
CA PRO A 155 5.63 9.74 9.88
C PRO A 155 5.61 11.14 9.24
N MET A 156 5.29 11.27 7.96
CA MET A 156 5.28 12.55 7.25
C MET A 156 4.26 13.50 7.86
N GLY A 157 4.65 14.75 8.09
CA GLY A 157 3.78 15.79 8.63
C GLY A 157 3.46 15.66 10.13
N PHE A 158 4.10 14.74 10.86
CA PHE A 158 3.87 14.57 12.30
C PHE A 158 4.22 15.82 13.11
N GLU A 159 5.12 16.67 12.62
CA GLU A 159 5.47 17.96 13.20
C GLU A 159 4.32 18.98 13.13
N ARG A 160 3.33 18.74 12.27
CA ARG A 160 2.13 19.58 12.08
C ARG A 160 0.96 19.13 12.94
N VAL A 161 1.04 17.96 13.58
CA VAL A 161 -0.06 17.39 14.36
C VAL A 161 -0.06 17.90 15.79
N ASN A 162 -1.19 18.45 16.22
CA ASN A 162 -1.42 18.75 17.64
C ASN A 162 -1.79 17.46 18.39
N TRP A 163 -0.76 16.72 18.81
CA TRP A 163 -0.91 15.41 19.46
C TRP A 163 -1.76 15.46 20.73
N GLY A 164 -1.64 16.53 21.52
CA GLY A 164 -2.44 16.69 22.74
C GLY A 164 -3.93 16.75 22.46
N ARG A 165 -4.33 17.56 21.46
CA ARG A 165 -5.74 17.68 21.06
C ARG A 165 -6.24 16.43 20.36
N LEU A 166 -5.49 15.93 19.40
CA LEU A 166 -5.85 14.75 18.62
C LEU A 166 -6.04 13.51 19.51
N GLY A 167 -5.08 13.24 20.42
CA GLY A 167 -5.17 12.12 21.35
C GLY A 167 -6.28 12.25 22.40
N TYR A 168 -6.73 13.50 22.68
CA TYR A 168 -7.88 13.73 23.56
C TYR A 168 -9.22 13.42 22.86
N VAL A 169 -9.36 13.76 21.56
CA VAL A 169 -10.64 13.65 20.84
C VAL A 169 -10.81 12.31 20.12
N SER A 170 -9.74 11.58 19.86
CA SER A 170 -9.76 10.39 19.00
C SER A 170 -8.94 9.21 19.57
N ASN A 171 -9.25 8.03 19.06
CA ASN A 171 -8.43 6.84 19.27
C ASN A 171 -7.34 6.81 18.17
N LEU A 172 -6.09 6.60 18.57
CA LEU A 172 -4.97 6.56 17.65
C LEU A 172 -4.74 5.13 17.16
N THR A 173 -4.57 4.97 15.85
CA THR A 173 -4.19 3.72 15.19
C THR A 173 -3.01 3.91 14.27
N THR A 174 -2.38 2.83 13.86
CA THR A 174 -1.31 2.83 12.88
C THR A 174 -1.22 1.49 12.17
N VAL A 175 -0.43 1.41 11.10
CA VAL A 175 -0.41 0.29 10.17
C VAL A 175 0.54 -0.83 10.54
N SER A 176 1.51 -0.59 11.44
CA SER A 176 2.53 -1.60 11.81
C SER A 176 3.09 -1.39 13.20
N ARG A 177 3.79 -2.41 13.72
CA ARG A 177 4.55 -2.29 14.98
C ARG A 177 5.72 -1.31 14.87
N TYR A 178 6.36 -1.25 13.69
CA TYR A 178 7.39 -0.25 13.42
C TYR A 178 6.85 1.17 13.63
N MET A 179 5.73 1.51 12.99
CA MET A 179 5.08 2.81 13.18
C MET A 179 4.62 3.03 14.62
N LYS A 180 4.10 1.99 15.28
CA LYS A 180 3.75 2.07 16.71
C LYS A 180 4.95 2.44 17.57
N HIS A 181 6.10 1.78 17.37
CA HIS A 181 7.33 2.07 18.11
C HIS A 181 7.84 3.49 17.81
N TYR A 182 7.74 3.93 16.54
CA TYR A 182 8.06 5.31 16.17
C TYR A 182 7.20 6.31 16.94
N MET A 183 5.88 6.06 17.01
CA MET A 183 4.93 6.93 17.73
C MET A 183 5.10 6.88 19.26
N TRP A 184 5.63 5.79 19.82
CA TRP A 184 6.02 5.77 21.24
C TRP A 184 7.09 6.81 21.55
N GLY A 185 8.03 7.03 20.64
CA GLY A 185 9.03 8.12 20.75
C GLY A 185 8.41 9.52 20.84
N LEU A 186 7.16 9.68 20.37
CA LEU A 186 6.36 10.91 20.45
C LEU A 186 5.36 10.91 21.64
N GLY A 187 5.44 9.92 22.53
CA GLY A 187 4.53 9.76 23.64
C GLY A 187 3.12 9.26 23.27
N GLN A 188 2.94 8.73 22.04
CA GLN A 188 1.66 8.21 21.56
C GLN A 188 1.67 6.68 21.52
N ASN A 189 0.56 6.04 21.91
CA ASN A 189 0.43 4.58 21.94
C ASN A 189 -0.74 4.10 21.05
N PRO A 190 -0.56 4.04 19.73
CA PRO A 190 -1.64 3.66 18.82
C PRO A 190 -1.91 2.14 18.86
N THR A 191 -3.15 1.77 18.50
CA THR A 191 -3.50 0.39 18.17
C THR A 191 -3.05 0.06 16.74
N VAL A 192 -2.46 -1.11 16.53
CA VAL A 192 -2.06 -1.55 15.19
C VAL A 192 -3.26 -2.17 14.45
N ILE A 193 -3.55 -1.62 13.27
CA ILE A 193 -4.51 -2.14 12.29
C ILE A 193 -3.78 -2.20 10.95
N PRO A 194 -3.41 -3.39 10.46
CA PRO A 194 -2.55 -3.50 9.30
C PRO A 194 -3.25 -3.04 8.01
N ASN A 195 -2.46 -2.79 6.97
CA ASN A 195 -2.98 -2.64 5.62
C ASN A 195 -3.44 -3.98 5.07
N GLY A 196 -4.45 -3.94 4.20
CA GLY A 196 -4.91 -5.10 3.46
C GLY A 196 -4.45 -5.08 2.01
N ILE A 197 -4.52 -6.25 1.38
CA ILE A 197 -4.40 -6.42 -0.06
C ILE A 197 -5.75 -6.89 -0.64
N PRO A 198 -6.05 -6.59 -1.92
CA PRO A 198 -7.25 -7.10 -2.57
C PRO A 198 -7.31 -8.64 -2.53
N ALA A 199 -8.44 -9.21 -2.13
CA ALA A 199 -8.62 -10.67 -2.07
C ALA A 199 -8.43 -11.34 -3.45
N ALA A 200 -8.69 -10.61 -4.53
CA ALA A 200 -8.46 -11.07 -5.90
C ALA A 200 -6.99 -11.45 -6.16
N LEU A 201 -6.03 -10.85 -5.47
CA LEU A 201 -4.61 -11.20 -5.59
C LEU A 201 -4.28 -12.61 -5.05
N LEU A 202 -5.16 -13.19 -4.25
CA LEU A 202 -5.03 -14.57 -3.76
C LEU A 202 -5.47 -15.61 -4.79
N ALA A 203 -6.11 -15.20 -5.89
CA ALA A 203 -6.44 -16.11 -6.97
C ALA A 203 -5.16 -16.76 -7.54
N PRO A 204 -5.23 -18.02 -8.01
CA PRO A 204 -4.08 -18.67 -8.64
C PRO A 204 -3.61 -17.84 -9.84
N VAL A 205 -2.32 -17.53 -9.88
CA VAL A 205 -1.72 -16.90 -11.07
C VAL A 205 -1.76 -17.90 -12.23
N PRO A 206 -2.24 -17.51 -13.43
CA PRO A 206 -2.31 -18.43 -14.56
C PRO A 206 -0.95 -19.03 -14.90
N ALA A 207 -0.84 -20.36 -14.84
CA ALA A 207 0.43 -21.06 -15.04
C ALA A 207 1.03 -20.80 -16.43
N GLU A 208 0.18 -20.64 -17.45
CA GLU A 208 0.58 -20.29 -18.80
C GLU A 208 1.21 -18.90 -18.91
N ALA A 209 0.68 -17.91 -18.16
CA ALA A 209 1.27 -16.59 -18.12
C ALA A 209 2.65 -16.60 -17.45
N VAL A 210 2.78 -17.32 -16.34
CA VAL A 210 4.06 -17.51 -15.64
C VAL A 210 5.06 -18.21 -16.56
N ALA A 211 4.66 -19.29 -17.23
CA ALA A 211 5.52 -20.05 -18.15
C ALA A 211 5.98 -19.19 -19.34
N ALA A 212 5.08 -18.41 -19.93
CA ALA A 212 5.42 -17.51 -21.04
C ALA A 212 6.48 -16.46 -20.62
N LEU A 213 6.32 -15.83 -19.44
CA LEU A 213 7.29 -14.87 -18.93
C LEU A 213 8.63 -15.52 -18.56
N ARG A 214 8.62 -16.69 -17.93
CA ARG A 214 9.85 -17.44 -17.63
C ARG A 214 10.61 -17.82 -18.90
N THR A 215 9.91 -18.28 -19.95
CA THR A 215 10.51 -18.61 -21.25
C THR A 215 11.11 -17.35 -21.89
N ALA A 216 10.37 -16.25 -21.91
CA ALA A 216 10.84 -14.97 -22.48
C ALA A 216 12.11 -14.46 -21.79
N LEU A 217 12.21 -14.61 -20.49
CA LEU A 217 13.36 -14.25 -19.69
C LEU A 217 14.51 -15.26 -19.76
N GLY A 218 14.26 -16.48 -20.27
CA GLY A 218 15.20 -17.59 -20.13
C GLY A 218 15.49 -17.86 -18.64
N ALA A 219 14.46 -17.75 -17.79
CA ALA A 219 14.58 -17.95 -16.36
C ALA A 219 14.77 -19.43 -16.01
N GLY A 220 15.71 -19.73 -15.15
CA GLY A 220 15.99 -21.09 -14.68
C GLY A 220 17.33 -21.18 -13.97
N ALA A 221 17.46 -22.13 -13.05
CA ALA A 221 18.71 -22.36 -12.36
C ALA A 221 19.85 -22.65 -13.35
N PRO A 222 21.06 -22.12 -13.11
CA PRO A 222 21.49 -21.40 -11.92
C PRO A 222 21.27 -19.88 -11.95
N ASP A 223 20.73 -19.33 -13.03
CA ASP A 223 20.70 -17.90 -13.35
C ASP A 223 19.38 -17.25 -12.92
N PRO A 224 19.30 -16.57 -11.75
CA PRO A 224 18.06 -16.04 -11.25
C PRO A 224 17.58 -14.80 -11.99
N VAL A 225 16.24 -14.70 -12.07
CA VAL A 225 15.55 -13.46 -12.40
C VAL A 225 14.97 -12.87 -11.12
N LEU A 226 15.50 -11.73 -10.72
CA LEU A 226 15.00 -10.92 -9.62
C LEU A 226 14.05 -9.86 -10.16
N VAL A 227 12.99 -9.55 -9.42
CA VAL A 227 12.05 -8.47 -9.75
C VAL A 227 12.02 -7.48 -8.61
N LYS A 228 12.06 -6.19 -8.93
CA LYS A 228 11.82 -5.11 -7.98
C LYS A 228 10.82 -4.13 -8.55
N VAL A 229 9.76 -3.87 -7.75
CA VAL A 229 8.71 -2.91 -8.08
C VAL A 229 8.63 -1.88 -6.97
N ALA A 230 8.94 -0.62 -7.27
CA ALA A 230 8.88 0.48 -6.33
C ALA A 230 9.02 1.82 -7.09
N ARG A 231 8.64 2.95 -6.48
CA ARG A 231 9.08 4.26 -6.96
C ARG A 231 10.61 4.32 -6.98
N TRP A 232 11.17 5.07 -7.91
CA TRP A 232 12.62 5.33 -7.91
C TRP A 232 12.95 6.36 -6.81
N ASP A 233 13.08 5.86 -5.61
CA ASP A 233 13.34 6.62 -4.40
C ASP A 233 14.51 5.96 -3.66
N PRO A 234 15.46 6.72 -3.08
CA PRO A 234 16.57 6.18 -2.30
C PRO A 234 16.13 5.22 -1.18
N ASP A 235 15.02 5.53 -0.50
CA ASP A 235 14.44 4.70 0.57
C ASP A 235 14.04 3.30 0.09
N LYS A 236 13.83 3.12 -1.22
CA LYS A 236 13.52 1.82 -1.81
C LYS A 236 14.76 0.97 -2.08
N ARG A 237 15.95 1.44 -1.72
CA ARG A 237 17.23 0.70 -1.81
C ARG A 237 17.50 0.11 -3.19
N TRP A 238 17.26 0.88 -4.24
CA TRP A 238 17.53 0.48 -5.62
C TRP A 238 19.00 0.20 -5.87
N LEU A 239 19.92 0.98 -5.25
CA LEU A 239 21.36 0.77 -5.35
C LEU A 239 21.77 -0.60 -4.79
N MET A 240 21.21 -1.00 -3.65
CA MET A 240 21.42 -2.34 -3.09
C MET A 240 20.99 -3.45 -4.06
N ALA A 241 19.87 -3.27 -4.76
CA ALA A 241 19.37 -4.26 -5.71
C ALA A 241 20.34 -4.44 -6.91
N VAL A 242 20.83 -3.36 -7.52
CA VAL A 242 21.78 -3.45 -8.65
C VAL A 242 23.15 -3.96 -8.20
N GLN A 243 23.60 -3.59 -7.01
CA GLN A 243 24.84 -4.09 -6.42
C GLN A 243 24.77 -5.59 -6.11
N ALA A 244 23.61 -6.08 -5.64
CA ALA A 244 23.38 -7.51 -5.43
C ALA A 244 23.49 -8.32 -6.74
N VAL A 245 22.94 -7.78 -7.84
CA VAL A 245 23.12 -8.39 -9.18
C VAL A 245 24.59 -8.43 -9.57
N ALA A 246 25.32 -7.33 -9.36
CA ALA A 246 26.75 -7.30 -9.64
C ALA A 246 27.55 -8.30 -8.79
N ALA A 247 27.23 -8.44 -7.50
CA ALA A 247 27.86 -9.42 -6.60
C ALA A 247 27.59 -10.87 -7.05
N LEU A 248 26.35 -11.21 -7.42
CA LEU A 248 26.00 -12.52 -7.97
C LEU A 248 26.77 -12.81 -9.26
N ARG A 249 26.86 -11.83 -10.15
CA ARG A 249 27.62 -11.99 -11.40
C ARG A 249 29.12 -12.16 -11.16
N GLY A 250 29.68 -11.44 -10.18
CA GLY A 250 31.05 -11.60 -9.74
C GLY A 250 31.37 -13.01 -9.20
N SER A 251 30.36 -13.73 -8.70
CA SER A 251 30.46 -15.13 -8.27
C SER A 251 30.13 -16.15 -9.38
N GLY A 252 29.96 -15.72 -10.64
CA GLY A 252 29.69 -16.57 -11.79
C GLY A 252 28.22 -16.88 -12.06
N VAL A 253 27.29 -16.29 -11.29
CA VAL A 253 25.85 -16.43 -11.47
C VAL A 253 25.31 -15.32 -12.38
N ARG A 254 24.69 -15.66 -13.52
CA ARG A 254 24.14 -14.66 -14.47
C ARG A 254 22.81 -14.10 -14.02
N ALA A 255 22.80 -13.51 -12.81
CA ALA A 255 21.59 -12.88 -12.27
C ALA A 255 21.12 -11.72 -13.15
N ARG A 256 19.81 -11.54 -13.23
CA ARG A 256 19.11 -10.42 -13.88
C ARG A 256 18.14 -9.73 -12.93
N LEU A 257 17.98 -8.41 -13.10
CA LEU A 257 17.00 -7.61 -12.37
C LEU A 257 16.00 -7.00 -13.34
N ILE A 258 14.72 -7.30 -13.16
CA ILE A 258 13.64 -6.52 -13.77
C ILE A 258 13.31 -5.40 -12.79
N ALA A 259 13.63 -4.17 -13.20
CA ALA A 259 13.41 -2.96 -12.42
C ALA A 259 12.16 -2.24 -12.93
N LYS A 260 11.08 -2.21 -12.13
CA LYS A 260 9.82 -1.56 -12.47
C LYS A 260 9.54 -0.42 -11.51
N GLY A 261 9.78 0.80 -11.97
CA GLY A 261 9.48 2.04 -11.24
C GLY A 261 8.59 2.98 -12.04
N GLY A 262 8.47 4.21 -11.57
CA GLY A 262 7.84 5.32 -12.28
C GLY A 262 8.83 6.12 -13.14
N ILE A 263 8.78 7.44 -13.05
CA ILE A 263 9.61 8.39 -13.80
C ILE A 263 10.40 9.33 -12.87
N GLU A 264 10.63 8.91 -11.63
CA GLU A 264 11.31 9.73 -10.63
C GLU A 264 12.80 9.90 -10.95
N PRO A 265 13.43 11.02 -10.55
CA PRO A 265 14.82 11.37 -10.94
C PRO A 265 15.89 10.36 -10.52
N HIS A 266 15.71 9.68 -9.37
CA HIS A 266 16.66 8.68 -8.85
C HIS A 266 16.91 7.51 -9.81
N GLN A 267 15.99 7.25 -10.77
CA GLN A 267 16.18 6.24 -11.81
C GLN A 267 17.49 6.41 -12.57
N ALA A 268 17.82 7.66 -12.97
CA ALA A 268 19.02 7.93 -13.76
C ALA A 268 20.30 7.55 -13.00
N GLU A 269 20.36 7.87 -11.72
CA GLU A 269 21.48 7.52 -10.84
C GLU A 269 21.64 6.00 -10.72
N VAL A 270 20.54 5.27 -10.44
CA VAL A 270 20.56 3.81 -10.28
C VAL A 270 21.06 3.11 -11.54
N LEU A 271 20.54 3.51 -12.72
CA LEU A 271 20.95 2.91 -13.99
C LEU A 271 22.39 3.25 -14.34
N GLU A 272 22.88 4.43 -13.96
CA GLU A 272 24.29 4.82 -14.14
C GLU A 272 25.22 4.02 -13.22
N VAL A 273 24.84 3.80 -11.96
CA VAL A 273 25.55 2.92 -11.04
C VAL A 273 25.62 1.50 -11.58
N ALA A 274 24.50 0.97 -12.12
CA ALA A 274 24.50 -0.35 -12.74
C ALA A 274 25.54 -0.45 -13.88
N ARG A 275 25.63 0.55 -14.78
CA ARG A 275 26.63 0.60 -15.86
C ARG A 275 28.05 0.66 -15.32
N ARG A 276 28.31 1.48 -14.30
CA ARG A 276 29.67 1.57 -13.65
C ARG A 276 30.08 0.26 -13.00
N LEU A 277 29.13 -0.55 -12.55
CA LEU A 277 29.37 -1.90 -12.04
C LEU A 277 29.57 -2.96 -13.16
N GLY A 278 29.60 -2.53 -14.43
CA GLY A 278 29.78 -3.43 -15.59
C GLY A 278 28.51 -4.19 -15.99
N LEU A 279 27.35 -3.79 -15.47
CA LEU A 279 26.07 -4.41 -15.83
C LEU A 279 25.51 -3.82 -17.13
N ARG A 280 25.02 -4.69 -18.02
CA ARG A 280 24.32 -4.26 -19.23
C ARG A 280 22.90 -3.84 -18.85
N VAL A 281 22.56 -2.59 -19.16
CA VAL A 281 21.23 -2.01 -18.91
C VAL A 281 20.44 -2.01 -20.21
N GLY A 282 19.24 -2.60 -20.19
CA GLY A 282 18.29 -2.59 -21.29
C GLY A 282 16.95 -2.01 -20.88
N GLU A 283 16.12 -1.69 -21.84
CA GLU A 283 14.75 -1.22 -21.63
C GLU A 283 13.73 -2.19 -22.21
N ALA A 284 12.60 -2.33 -21.54
CA ALA A 284 11.45 -3.07 -22.02
C ALA A 284 10.17 -2.22 -21.85
N HIS A 285 9.27 -2.28 -22.81
CA HIS A 285 7.98 -1.59 -22.77
C HIS A 285 6.90 -2.48 -23.40
N ALA A 286 5.88 -2.83 -22.62
CA ALA A 286 4.83 -3.76 -23.03
C ALA A 286 3.67 -3.10 -23.81
N GLY A 287 3.81 -1.82 -24.15
CA GLY A 287 2.79 -1.02 -24.86
C GLY A 287 1.81 -0.33 -23.90
N GLU A 288 0.88 0.44 -24.47
CA GLU A 288 -0.12 1.21 -23.69
C GLU A 288 -1.22 0.30 -23.12
N ARG A 289 -1.53 -0.80 -23.79
CA ARG A 289 -2.47 -1.83 -23.35
C ARG A 289 -1.72 -3.16 -23.22
N PRO A 290 -0.95 -3.33 -22.15
CA PRO A 290 -0.12 -4.50 -22.00
C PRO A 290 -0.94 -5.77 -21.83
N SER A 291 -0.43 -6.86 -22.40
CA SER A 291 -0.92 -8.23 -22.25
C SER A 291 0.23 -9.15 -21.86
N THR A 292 -0.04 -10.37 -21.44
CA THR A 292 1.01 -11.39 -21.19
C THR A 292 1.92 -11.55 -22.39
N GLN A 293 1.36 -11.58 -23.60
CA GLN A 293 2.13 -11.78 -24.84
C GLN A 293 3.02 -10.56 -25.13
N SER A 294 2.50 -9.33 -25.03
CA SER A 294 3.30 -8.12 -25.28
C SER A 294 4.38 -7.91 -24.22
N LEU A 295 4.09 -8.24 -22.95
CA LEU A 295 5.07 -8.21 -21.88
C LEU A 295 6.17 -9.25 -22.09
N ALA A 296 5.81 -10.50 -22.45
CA ALA A 296 6.78 -11.55 -22.77
C ALA A 296 7.68 -11.14 -23.96
N ALA A 297 7.11 -10.58 -25.02
CA ALA A 297 7.87 -10.11 -26.18
C ALA A 297 8.86 -8.97 -25.81
N ALA A 298 8.41 -8.00 -25.00
CA ALA A 298 9.25 -6.91 -24.51
C ALA A 298 10.41 -7.41 -23.65
N LEU A 299 10.15 -8.35 -22.74
CA LEU A 299 11.18 -8.96 -21.89
C LEU A 299 12.15 -9.85 -22.70
N ALA A 300 11.66 -10.60 -23.69
CA ALA A 300 12.51 -11.38 -24.58
C ALA A 300 13.46 -10.50 -25.40
N GLY A 301 12.99 -9.35 -25.87
CA GLY A 301 13.82 -8.36 -26.57
C GLY A 301 14.94 -7.77 -25.73
N ALA A 302 14.76 -7.71 -24.41
CA ALA A 302 15.72 -7.18 -23.46
C ALA A 302 16.51 -8.28 -22.68
N ARG A 303 16.31 -9.55 -22.99
CA ARG A 303 16.84 -10.69 -22.19
C ARG A 303 18.36 -10.74 -22.03
N GLU A 304 19.10 -10.08 -22.91
CA GLU A 304 20.57 -10.02 -22.84
C GLU A 304 21.07 -8.97 -21.82
N ALA A 305 20.17 -8.10 -21.33
CA ALA A 305 20.52 -7.15 -20.29
C ALA A 305 20.55 -7.82 -18.91
N ASP A 306 21.41 -7.27 -18.05
CA ASP A 306 21.55 -7.68 -16.65
C ASP A 306 20.58 -6.91 -15.74
N VAL A 307 20.25 -5.68 -16.14
CA VAL A 307 19.19 -4.85 -15.55
C VAL A 307 18.24 -4.42 -16.65
N ILE A 308 16.99 -4.83 -16.54
CA ILE A 308 15.91 -4.49 -17.48
C ILE A 308 15.02 -3.42 -16.85
N ASN A 309 15.13 -2.19 -17.35
CA ASN A 309 14.22 -1.11 -16.96
C ASN A 309 12.86 -1.31 -17.65
N LEU A 310 11.89 -1.85 -16.92
CA LEU A 310 10.54 -2.11 -17.43
C LEU A 310 9.66 -0.88 -17.26
N ARG A 311 9.34 -0.23 -18.38
CA ARG A 311 8.58 1.02 -18.45
C ARG A 311 7.10 0.79 -18.72
N GLY A 312 6.32 1.81 -18.43
CA GLY A 312 4.87 1.82 -18.66
C GLY A 312 4.06 1.24 -17.50
N PHE A 313 2.76 1.33 -17.60
CA PHE A 313 1.83 0.78 -16.61
C PHE A 313 1.70 -0.74 -16.81
N LEU A 314 1.58 -1.48 -15.70
CA LEU A 314 1.20 -2.89 -15.70
C LEU A 314 -0.07 -3.08 -14.86
N PRO A 315 -1.12 -3.69 -15.42
CA PRO A 315 -2.27 -4.15 -14.62
C PRO A 315 -1.86 -5.15 -13.53
N ALA A 316 -2.67 -5.25 -12.49
CA ALA A 316 -2.40 -6.11 -11.33
C ALA A 316 -2.16 -7.58 -11.74
N GLU A 317 -2.91 -8.10 -12.70
CA GLU A 317 -2.80 -9.47 -13.17
C GLU A 317 -1.44 -9.76 -13.82
N LEU A 318 -0.92 -8.80 -14.61
CA LEU A 318 0.40 -8.93 -15.22
C LEU A 318 1.52 -8.77 -14.20
N LEU A 319 1.31 -7.92 -13.20
CA LEU A 319 2.25 -7.77 -12.10
C LEU A 319 2.33 -9.05 -11.26
N GLN A 320 1.18 -9.69 -10.97
CA GLN A 320 1.12 -10.99 -10.31
C GLN A 320 1.81 -12.08 -11.14
N ALA A 321 1.61 -12.10 -12.45
CA ALA A 321 2.29 -13.04 -13.34
C ALA A 321 3.82 -12.81 -13.34
N LEU A 322 4.26 -11.55 -13.30
CA LEU A 322 5.68 -11.19 -13.22
C LEU A 322 6.29 -11.63 -11.88
N TYR A 323 5.59 -11.43 -10.75
CA TYR A 323 6.03 -11.93 -9.45
C TYR A 323 6.11 -13.47 -9.43
N GLY A 324 5.09 -14.16 -9.98
CA GLY A 324 5.10 -15.62 -10.08
C GLY A 324 6.21 -16.18 -10.98
N ALA A 325 6.62 -15.41 -11.99
CA ALA A 325 7.69 -15.78 -12.89
C ALA A 325 9.10 -15.54 -12.32
N ALA A 326 9.23 -14.70 -11.30
CA ALA A 326 10.48 -14.35 -10.68
C ALA A 326 11.05 -15.49 -9.81
N ASP A 327 12.37 -15.60 -9.77
CA ASP A 327 13.06 -16.46 -8.81
C ASP A 327 13.12 -15.81 -7.43
N GLY A 328 13.12 -14.46 -7.37
CA GLY A 328 12.99 -13.68 -6.15
C GLY A 328 12.41 -12.28 -6.40
N VAL A 329 11.61 -11.77 -5.48
CA VAL A 329 11.09 -10.40 -5.51
C VAL A 329 11.75 -9.58 -4.42
N LEU A 330 12.35 -8.45 -4.79
CA LEU A 330 13.08 -7.56 -3.88
C LEU A 330 12.15 -6.46 -3.36
N ALA A 331 11.42 -6.74 -2.30
CA ALA A 331 10.66 -5.76 -1.51
C ALA A 331 11.52 -5.19 -0.38
N ASN A 332 12.78 -4.88 -0.69
CA ASN A 332 13.86 -4.55 0.25
C ASN A 332 13.95 -3.04 0.55
N SER A 333 12.84 -2.38 0.82
CA SER A 333 12.84 -0.98 1.26
C SER A 333 13.63 -0.80 2.55
N GLY A 334 14.16 0.39 2.77
CA GLY A 334 14.86 0.75 4.01
C GLY A 334 13.88 0.97 5.15
N LEU A 335 13.39 2.20 5.27
CA LEU A 335 12.34 2.53 6.21
C LEU A 335 10.98 2.39 5.52
N GLU A 336 10.30 1.30 5.78
CA GLU A 336 8.99 1.02 5.19
C GLU A 336 7.93 0.96 6.29
N PRO A 337 6.92 1.83 6.27
CA PRO A 337 5.86 1.79 7.28
C PRO A 337 5.05 0.49 7.32
N PHE A 338 4.84 -0.15 6.15
CA PHE A 338 4.09 -1.42 6.08
C PHE A 338 4.57 -2.38 4.98
N GLY A 339 4.83 -1.91 3.74
CA GLY A 339 5.41 -2.73 2.67
C GLY A 339 4.41 -3.59 1.89
N LEU A 340 3.41 -2.99 1.24
CA LEU A 340 2.40 -3.71 0.45
C LEU A 340 2.98 -4.60 -0.66
N VAL A 341 4.06 -4.17 -1.33
CA VAL A 341 4.69 -4.91 -2.43
C VAL A 341 5.14 -6.31 -1.99
N GLY A 342 5.66 -6.43 -0.77
CA GLY A 342 6.04 -7.73 -0.21
C GLY A 342 4.84 -8.67 -0.10
N LEU A 343 3.70 -8.20 0.42
CA LEU A 343 2.47 -8.98 0.53
C LEU A 343 1.86 -9.35 -0.83
N GLU A 344 1.86 -8.41 -1.77
CA GLU A 344 1.39 -8.66 -3.14
C GLU A 344 2.21 -9.75 -3.83
N ALA A 345 3.53 -9.73 -3.65
CA ALA A 345 4.41 -10.77 -4.17
C ALA A 345 4.23 -12.11 -3.45
N MET A 346 4.00 -12.09 -2.12
CA MET A 346 3.64 -13.29 -1.36
C MET A 346 2.32 -13.90 -1.84
N ALA A 347 1.32 -13.09 -2.15
CA ALA A 347 0.05 -13.55 -2.71
C ALA A 347 0.23 -14.27 -4.05
N ALA A 348 1.15 -13.80 -4.91
CA ALA A 348 1.53 -14.47 -6.14
C ALA A 348 2.33 -15.78 -5.93
N GLY A 349 2.69 -16.12 -4.69
CA GLY A 349 3.53 -17.28 -4.38
C GLY A 349 5.01 -17.05 -4.72
N ALA A 350 5.47 -15.81 -4.76
CA ALA A 350 6.87 -15.49 -4.99
C ALA A 350 7.75 -15.80 -3.77
N LEU A 351 9.05 -15.99 -4.00
CA LEU A 351 10.06 -15.90 -2.94
C LEU A 351 10.37 -14.41 -2.71
N VAL A 352 10.17 -13.92 -1.50
CA VAL A 352 10.24 -12.48 -1.22
C VAL A 352 11.42 -12.16 -0.31
N PHE A 353 12.21 -11.16 -0.73
CA PHE A 353 13.21 -10.52 0.09
C PHE A 353 12.58 -9.23 0.64
N THR A 354 12.42 -9.12 1.95
CA THR A 354 11.85 -7.94 2.61
C THR A 354 12.93 -7.13 3.30
N GLY A 355 12.61 -5.86 3.62
CA GLY A 355 13.39 -5.11 4.59
C GLY A 355 13.17 -5.59 6.02
N ALA A 356 13.79 -4.92 6.99
CA ALA A 356 13.70 -5.25 8.41
C ALA A 356 12.67 -4.39 9.16
N THR A 357 11.96 -3.50 8.48
CA THR A 357 11.03 -2.55 9.11
C THR A 357 9.66 -2.56 8.46
N GLY A 358 8.61 -2.48 9.28
CA GLY A 358 7.23 -2.32 8.84
C GLY A 358 6.54 -3.58 8.34
N GLU A 359 7.28 -4.56 7.87
CA GLU A 359 6.75 -5.81 7.33
C GLU A 359 6.44 -6.80 8.48
N ASP A 360 5.46 -6.45 9.31
CA ASP A 360 5.00 -7.28 10.45
C ASP A 360 4.58 -8.70 10.03
N TYR A 361 4.30 -8.92 8.77
CA TYR A 361 3.97 -10.20 8.17
C TYR A 361 5.21 -11.06 7.83
N ALA A 362 6.40 -10.45 7.72
CA ALA A 362 7.61 -11.15 7.31
C ALA A 362 8.28 -11.86 8.51
N ARG A 363 8.47 -13.18 8.38
CA ARG A 363 9.14 -14.02 9.39
C ARG A 363 10.39 -14.62 8.78
N PRO A 364 11.60 -14.29 9.28
CA PRO A 364 12.85 -14.73 8.70
C PRO A 364 12.92 -16.24 8.49
N LEU A 365 13.22 -16.69 7.27
CA LEU A 365 13.36 -18.09 6.85
C LEU A 365 12.12 -18.97 7.08
N GLN A 366 10.98 -18.36 7.43
CA GLN A 366 9.70 -19.05 7.55
C GLN A 366 8.81 -18.77 6.34
N ASN A 367 8.61 -17.48 6.00
CA ASN A 367 7.80 -17.03 4.86
C ASN A 367 8.48 -15.96 4.00
N ALA A 368 9.62 -15.42 4.43
CA ALA A 368 10.39 -14.40 3.72
C ALA A 368 11.89 -14.55 3.99
N LEU A 369 12.69 -13.92 3.14
CA LEU A 369 14.11 -13.67 3.33
C LEU A 369 14.25 -12.22 3.82
N VAL A 370 14.31 -12.05 5.12
CA VAL A 370 14.40 -10.72 5.75
C VAL A 370 15.85 -10.25 5.70
N LEU A 371 16.06 -9.07 5.13
CA LEU A 371 17.38 -8.43 5.00
C LEU A 371 17.60 -7.51 6.21
N GLU A 372 18.58 -7.86 7.02
CA GLU A 372 18.89 -7.16 8.26
C GLU A 372 19.90 -6.02 8.07
N THR A 373 20.60 -6.01 6.93
CA THR A 373 21.68 -5.06 6.66
C THR A 373 21.45 -4.28 5.35
N ASP A 374 22.29 -3.28 5.09
CA ASP A 374 22.38 -2.58 3.81
C ASP A 374 23.39 -3.23 2.85
N ASP A 375 24.03 -4.35 3.27
CA ASP A 375 25.00 -5.06 2.44
C ASP A 375 24.30 -5.84 1.30
N PRO A 376 24.55 -5.49 0.03
CA PRO A 376 24.01 -6.24 -1.10
C PRO A 376 24.45 -7.71 -1.14
N GLY A 377 25.57 -8.03 -0.48
CA GLY A 377 26.06 -9.40 -0.29
C GLY A 377 25.08 -10.30 0.48
N GLU A 378 24.20 -9.73 1.29
CA GLU A 378 23.18 -10.50 2.01
C GLU A 378 22.19 -11.14 1.03
N ILE A 379 21.73 -10.43 -0.01
CA ILE A 379 20.88 -10.98 -1.07
C ILE A 379 21.59 -12.11 -1.81
N ALA A 380 22.86 -11.89 -2.18
CA ALA A 380 23.66 -12.89 -2.88
C ALA A 380 23.87 -14.14 -2.02
N ARG A 381 24.11 -13.98 -0.71
CA ARG A 381 24.28 -15.08 0.23
C ARG A 381 23.01 -15.93 0.37
N TYR A 382 21.86 -15.30 0.55
CA TYR A 382 20.58 -16.02 0.57
C TYR A 382 20.35 -16.79 -0.72
N TRP A 383 20.67 -16.19 -1.87
CA TRP A 383 20.56 -16.91 -3.14
C TRP A 383 21.44 -18.17 -3.18
N HIS A 384 22.72 -18.05 -2.82
CA HIS A 384 23.63 -19.20 -2.78
C HIS A 384 23.18 -20.29 -1.80
N GLN A 385 22.59 -19.91 -0.67
CA GLN A 385 22.05 -20.89 0.31
C GLN A 385 20.83 -21.64 -0.22
N LEU A 386 20.02 -21.02 -1.10
CA LEU A 386 18.84 -21.63 -1.70
C LEU A 386 19.16 -22.40 -3.00
N GLN A 387 20.32 -22.17 -3.59
CA GLN A 387 20.79 -22.91 -4.74
C GLN A 387 20.88 -24.41 -4.39
N GLY A 388 20.19 -25.25 -5.17
CA GLY A 388 20.14 -26.69 -4.87
C GLY A 388 19.18 -27.10 -3.74
N ARG A 389 18.43 -26.15 -3.17
CA ARG A 389 17.46 -26.40 -2.09
C ARG A 389 16.02 -26.00 -2.51
N PRO A 390 15.47 -26.62 -3.57
CA PRO A 390 14.13 -26.30 -4.06
C PRO A 390 13.04 -26.59 -3.00
N ASP A 391 13.28 -27.53 -2.09
CA ASP A 391 12.45 -27.87 -0.94
C ASP A 391 12.24 -26.67 -0.01
N ILE A 392 13.31 -25.94 0.32
CA ILE A 392 13.24 -24.73 1.16
C ILE A 392 12.50 -23.61 0.44
N ALA A 393 12.84 -23.37 -0.84
CA ALA A 393 12.18 -22.33 -1.63
C ALA A 393 10.66 -22.60 -1.77
N ALA A 394 10.26 -23.85 -2.00
CA ALA A 394 8.85 -24.24 -2.09
C ALA A 394 8.12 -24.04 -0.76
N ARG A 395 8.73 -24.40 0.37
CA ARG A 395 8.17 -24.19 1.70
C ARG A 395 7.97 -22.69 2.00
N LEU A 396 8.98 -21.86 1.70
CA LEU A 396 8.89 -20.42 1.89
C LEU A 396 7.76 -19.81 1.07
N ARG A 397 7.64 -20.18 -0.21
CA ARG A 397 6.57 -19.71 -1.11
C ARG A 397 5.18 -20.10 -0.61
N ALA A 398 5.01 -21.33 -0.14
CA ALA A 398 3.74 -21.81 0.41
C ALA A 398 3.36 -21.05 1.69
N ALA A 399 4.31 -20.85 2.61
CA ALA A 399 4.10 -20.09 3.83
C ALA A 399 3.85 -18.59 3.54
N ALA A 400 4.55 -18.01 2.56
CA ALA A 400 4.32 -16.64 2.11
C ALA A 400 2.87 -16.44 1.64
N ARG A 401 2.38 -17.34 0.79
CA ARG A 401 1.01 -17.28 0.28
C ARG A 401 -0.04 -17.44 1.39
N ALA A 402 0.19 -18.34 2.35
CA ALA A 402 -0.68 -18.50 3.52
C ALA A 402 -0.72 -17.22 4.36
N THR A 403 0.43 -16.58 4.58
CA THR A 403 0.52 -15.30 5.28
C THR A 403 -0.22 -14.19 4.53
N ALA A 404 -0.07 -14.08 3.21
CA ALA A 404 -0.77 -13.06 2.42
C ALA A 404 -2.31 -13.15 2.57
N ALA A 405 -2.85 -14.36 2.74
CA ALA A 405 -4.28 -14.55 2.97
C ALA A 405 -4.78 -13.95 4.30
N GLU A 406 -3.93 -13.91 5.32
CA GLU A 406 -4.24 -13.28 6.63
C GLU A 406 -4.35 -11.75 6.52
N TYR A 407 -3.77 -11.17 5.45
CA TYR A 407 -3.78 -9.73 5.16
C TYR A 407 -4.67 -9.36 3.97
N ALA A 408 -5.51 -10.27 3.48
CA ALA A 408 -6.55 -9.89 2.53
C ALA A 408 -7.59 -8.98 3.22
N TRP A 409 -8.14 -8.00 2.49
CA TRP A 409 -9.08 -7.03 3.07
C TRP A 409 -10.20 -7.67 3.91
N PRO A 410 -10.86 -8.77 3.53
CA PRO A 410 -11.88 -9.39 4.38
C PRO A 410 -11.36 -9.75 5.78
N ALA A 411 -10.18 -10.34 5.88
CA ALA A 411 -9.56 -10.69 7.18
C ALA A 411 -9.16 -9.43 7.98
N VAL A 412 -8.63 -8.40 7.29
CA VAL A 412 -8.28 -7.11 7.93
C VAL A 412 -9.53 -6.41 8.45
N ILE A 413 -10.66 -6.46 7.72
CA ILE A 413 -11.94 -5.89 8.16
C ILE A 413 -12.45 -6.60 9.42
N GLU A 414 -12.33 -7.91 9.53
CA GLU A 414 -12.70 -8.62 10.77
C GLU A 414 -11.88 -8.12 11.98
N VAL A 415 -10.58 -7.95 11.82
CA VAL A 415 -9.70 -7.38 12.86
C VAL A 415 -10.10 -5.95 13.19
N LEU A 416 -10.35 -5.12 12.18
CA LEU A 416 -10.81 -3.74 12.34
C LEU A 416 -12.11 -3.69 13.14
N MET A 417 -13.12 -4.45 12.72
CA MET A 417 -14.43 -4.48 13.39
C MET A 417 -14.32 -4.87 14.86
N HIS A 418 -13.52 -5.90 15.16
CA HIS A 418 -13.28 -6.32 16.54
C HIS A 418 -12.61 -5.21 17.38
N ARG A 419 -11.64 -4.47 16.81
CA ARG A 419 -10.99 -3.35 17.48
C ARG A 419 -11.95 -2.18 17.70
N LEU A 420 -12.78 -1.86 16.70
CA LEU A 420 -13.75 -0.78 16.78
C LEU A 420 -14.87 -1.07 17.80
N ASP A 421 -15.31 -2.32 17.92
CA ASP A 421 -16.28 -2.72 18.95
C ASP A 421 -15.74 -2.44 20.36
N TYR A 422 -14.48 -2.78 20.61
CA TYR A 422 -13.79 -2.46 21.85
C TYR A 422 -13.69 -0.93 22.11
N LEU A 423 -13.29 -0.15 21.09
CA LEU A 423 -13.14 1.30 21.21
C LEU A 423 -14.48 2.00 21.43
N ALA A 424 -15.55 1.56 20.74
CA ALA A 424 -16.89 2.10 20.92
C ALA A 424 -17.44 1.84 22.34
N ALA A 425 -17.14 0.69 22.91
CA ALA A 425 -17.55 0.35 24.27
C ALA A 425 -16.87 1.25 25.33
N GLN A 426 -15.68 1.78 25.04
CA GLN A 426 -14.98 2.72 25.93
C GLN A 426 -15.51 4.17 25.81
N THR A 427 -15.90 4.59 24.62
CA THR A 427 -16.43 5.96 24.39
C THR A 427 -17.86 6.14 24.91
N GLY A 428 -18.58 5.08 25.16
CA GLY A 428 -19.91 5.08 25.80
C GLY A 428 -19.90 5.18 27.32
N ARG A 429 -18.72 5.30 27.92
CA ARG A 429 -18.53 5.53 29.39
C ARG A 429 -18.21 7.03 29.66
#